data_1c356fa93947f67241346e7610c43762
#
_entry.id   1c356fa93947f67241346e7610c43762
#
_cell.length_a   1.000
_cell.length_b   1.000
_cell.length_c   1.000
_cell.angle_alpha   90.00
_cell.angle_beta   90.00
_cell.angle_gamma   90.00
#
_symmetry.space_group_name_H-M   'P 1'
#
loop_
_entity.id
_entity.type
_entity.pdbx_description
1 polymer ?
#
loop_
_entity_poly.entity_id
_entity_poly.type
_entity_poly.pdbx_seq_one_letter_code
_entity_poly.pdbx_strand_id
1 'polypeptide(L)'
;QEAAHGFSSYGNQIGLTTGFVHEVYDDGFLAKRMELGAVVAAAPKDQVKRLEPLKGHIVLLIGGRTGRDGLGGATGSSKSHELKTTTTAGAEVQKGNPVEERKIQRLFRNPEVSKRIVRCNDFGAGGVCVAVGELADGLDINLDAVLKKYEGLTGTELAISESQERMAIVIDQCHEAF
;
A
#
# COMPACT_ATOMS: atom_id res chain seq x y z
N GLN A 1 -18.00 12.76 -11.88
CA GLN A 1 -17.03 13.84 -12.13
C GLN A 1 -15.92 13.89 -11.07
N GLU A 2 -16.24 13.79 -9.78
CA GLU A 2 -15.25 13.88 -8.69
C GLU A 2 -14.26 12.71 -8.69
N ALA A 3 -14.71 11.49 -8.95
CA ALA A 3 -13.81 10.33 -9.02
C ALA A 3 -12.83 10.43 -10.21
N ALA A 4 -13.32 10.84 -11.37
CA ALA A 4 -12.46 11.08 -12.54
C ALA A 4 -11.39 12.13 -12.24
N HIS A 5 -11.78 13.22 -11.55
CA HIS A 5 -10.84 14.22 -11.09
C HIS A 5 -9.84 13.66 -10.07
N GLY A 6 -10.29 12.83 -9.13
CA GLY A 6 -9.42 12.16 -8.14
C GLY A 6 -8.34 11.29 -8.80
N PHE A 7 -8.71 10.42 -9.72
CA PHE A 7 -7.78 9.58 -10.47
C PHE A 7 -6.77 10.42 -11.27
N SER A 8 -7.25 11.41 -12.00
CA SER A 8 -6.40 12.29 -12.80
C SER A 8 -5.44 13.11 -11.93
N SER A 9 -5.95 13.68 -10.84
CA SER A 9 -5.16 14.49 -9.90
C SER A 9 -4.07 13.66 -9.22
N TYR A 10 -4.39 12.48 -8.73
CA TYR A 10 -3.40 11.60 -8.10
C TYR A 10 -2.32 11.16 -9.10
N GLY A 11 -2.72 10.67 -10.26
CA GLY A 11 -1.78 10.29 -11.32
C GLY A 11 -0.84 11.42 -11.70
N ASN A 12 -1.37 12.63 -11.86
CA ASN A 12 -0.56 13.81 -12.16
C ASN A 12 0.45 14.14 -11.06
N GLN A 13 0.04 14.07 -9.78
CA GLN A 13 0.91 14.37 -8.64
C GLN A 13 2.06 13.36 -8.50
N ILE A 14 1.83 12.09 -8.78
CA ILE A 14 2.87 11.04 -8.76
C ILE A 14 3.69 10.98 -10.06
N GLY A 15 3.32 11.79 -11.06
CA GLY A 15 4.04 11.87 -12.34
C GLY A 15 3.78 10.68 -13.27
N LEU A 16 2.57 10.12 -13.21
CA LEU A 16 2.07 9.11 -14.14
C LEU A 16 0.98 9.69 -15.04
N THR A 17 0.90 9.22 -16.26
CA THR A 17 -0.18 9.58 -17.18
C THR A 17 -1.46 8.83 -16.77
N THR A 18 -2.53 9.56 -16.52
CA THR A 18 -3.88 9.00 -16.46
C THR A 18 -4.43 8.96 -17.88
N GLY A 19 -4.31 7.82 -18.54
CA GLY A 19 -4.64 7.68 -19.95
C GLY A 19 -6.14 7.54 -20.24
N PHE A 20 -6.89 7.02 -19.27
CA PHE A 20 -8.30 6.74 -19.46
C PHE A 20 -9.03 6.73 -18.11
N VAL A 21 -10.13 7.46 -18.03
CA VAL A 21 -11.12 7.38 -16.93
C VAL A 21 -12.49 7.31 -17.55
N HIS A 22 -13.28 6.30 -17.18
CA HIS A 22 -14.62 6.08 -17.70
C HIS A 22 -15.58 5.69 -16.58
N GLU A 23 -16.79 6.19 -16.63
CA GLU A 23 -17.86 5.86 -15.69
C GLU A 23 -19.00 5.17 -16.44
N VAL A 24 -19.46 4.05 -15.91
CA VAL A 24 -20.64 3.31 -16.40
C VAL A 24 -21.68 3.32 -15.30
N TYR A 25 -22.93 3.54 -15.68
CA TYR A 25 -24.07 3.60 -14.76
C TYR A 25 -24.99 2.41 -15.01
N ASP A 26 -25.37 1.74 -13.94
CA ASP A 26 -26.30 0.59 -13.96
C ASP A 26 -27.10 0.58 -12.66
N ASP A 27 -28.39 0.26 -12.73
CA ASP A 27 -29.30 0.25 -11.59
C ASP A 27 -28.87 -0.72 -10.48
N GLY A 28 -28.10 -1.75 -10.81
CA GLY A 28 -27.54 -2.69 -9.84
C GLY A 28 -26.51 -2.06 -8.88
N PHE A 29 -26.00 -0.87 -9.20
CA PHE A 29 -24.98 -0.16 -8.38
C PHE A 29 -25.56 1.03 -7.60
N LEU A 30 -26.86 1.11 -7.38
CA LEU A 30 -27.47 2.21 -6.62
C LEU A 30 -26.97 2.31 -5.18
N ALA A 31 -26.74 1.18 -4.52
CA ALA A 31 -26.36 1.14 -3.12
C ALA A 31 -24.83 1.19 -2.90
N LYS A 32 -24.05 0.84 -3.92
CA LYS A 32 -22.59 0.71 -3.77
C LYS A 32 -21.87 0.93 -5.10
N ARG A 33 -20.94 1.82 -5.10
CA ARG A 33 -20.07 2.10 -6.24
C ARG A 33 -18.94 1.04 -6.30
N MET A 34 -18.63 0.57 -7.50
CA MET A 34 -17.42 -0.21 -7.76
C MET A 34 -16.41 0.65 -8.50
N GLU A 35 -15.17 0.62 -8.06
CA GLU A 35 -14.05 1.30 -8.71
C GLU A 35 -12.99 0.27 -9.11
N LEU A 36 -12.48 0.41 -10.31
CA LEU A 36 -11.43 -0.43 -10.85
C LEU A 36 -10.27 0.45 -11.31
N GLY A 37 -9.06 0.07 -10.97
CA GLY A 37 -7.85 0.71 -11.44
C GLY A 37 -6.96 -0.28 -12.17
N ALA A 38 -6.28 0.18 -13.21
CA ALA A 38 -5.28 -0.60 -13.91
C ALA A 38 -4.04 0.25 -14.17
N VAL A 39 -2.88 -0.32 -13.96
CA VAL A 39 -1.58 0.30 -14.23
C VAL A 39 -0.81 -0.60 -15.19
N VAL A 40 -0.23 0.00 -16.22
CA VAL A 40 0.66 -0.67 -17.14
C VAL A 40 2.05 -0.06 -17.00
N ALA A 41 3.03 -0.91 -16.73
CA ALA A 41 4.42 -0.50 -16.58
C ALA A 41 5.37 -1.48 -17.29
N ALA A 42 6.58 -1.04 -17.55
CA ALA A 42 7.65 -1.87 -18.11
C ALA A 42 8.95 -1.63 -17.34
N ALA A 43 9.72 -2.69 -17.16
CA ALA A 43 11.04 -2.63 -16.55
C ALA A 43 11.98 -3.63 -17.25
N PRO A 44 13.31 -3.44 -17.18
CA PRO A 44 14.27 -4.44 -17.60
C PRO A 44 14.02 -5.77 -16.89
N LYS A 45 14.09 -6.88 -17.63
CA LYS A 45 13.74 -8.21 -17.11
C LYS A 45 14.58 -8.62 -15.88
N ASP A 46 15.83 -8.21 -15.81
CA ASP A 46 16.74 -8.48 -14.70
C ASP A 46 16.42 -7.70 -13.41
N GLN A 47 15.55 -6.70 -13.52
CA GLN A 47 15.05 -5.92 -12.37
C GLN A 47 13.69 -6.40 -11.87
N VAL A 48 13.02 -7.31 -12.59
CA VAL A 48 11.75 -7.91 -12.18
C VAL A 48 12.03 -9.21 -11.45
N LYS A 49 11.91 -9.18 -10.12
CA LYS A 49 12.20 -10.33 -9.25
C LYS A 49 11.02 -10.64 -8.33
N ARG A 50 10.74 -11.92 -8.20
CA ARG A 50 9.80 -12.47 -7.22
C ARG A 50 10.34 -13.82 -6.76
N LEU A 51 11.41 -13.77 -5.97
CA LEU A 51 12.07 -14.95 -5.42
C LEU A 51 11.49 -15.30 -4.05
N GLU A 52 11.67 -16.55 -3.64
CA GLU A 52 11.30 -16.95 -2.27
C GLU A 52 12.34 -16.43 -1.28
N PRO A 53 11.90 -15.73 -0.22
CA PRO A 53 12.77 -15.32 0.86
C PRO A 53 13.37 -16.52 1.59
N LEU A 54 14.61 -16.38 2.03
CA LEU A 54 15.33 -17.40 2.76
C LEU A 54 15.58 -16.98 4.21
N LYS A 55 15.87 -17.94 5.08
CA LYS A 55 16.28 -17.66 6.46
C LYS A 55 17.47 -16.70 6.50
N GLY A 56 17.36 -15.64 7.28
CA GLY A 56 18.37 -14.59 7.38
C GLY A 56 18.13 -13.38 6.47
N HIS A 57 17.17 -13.44 5.54
CA HIS A 57 16.75 -12.26 4.82
C HIS A 57 16.06 -11.27 5.77
N ILE A 58 16.14 -9.98 5.44
CA ILE A 58 15.59 -8.88 6.22
C ILE A 58 14.41 -8.29 5.47
N VAL A 59 13.34 -7.98 6.21
CA VAL A 59 12.20 -7.23 5.70
C VAL A 59 12.34 -5.78 6.12
N LEU A 60 12.33 -4.88 5.16
CA LEU A 60 12.31 -3.44 5.37
C LEU A 60 10.92 -2.88 5.03
N LEU A 61 10.38 -2.06 5.93
CA LEU A 61 9.20 -1.25 5.67
C LEU A 61 9.67 0.14 5.23
N ILE A 62 9.34 0.52 4.01
CA ILE A 62 9.72 1.80 3.43
C ILE A 62 8.49 2.65 3.08
N GLY A 63 8.66 3.96 3.02
CA GLY A 63 7.60 4.91 2.67
C GLY A 63 7.02 5.68 3.85
N GLY A 64 5.72 5.91 3.84
CA GLY A 64 5.02 6.72 4.82
C GLY A 64 4.97 6.11 6.21
N ARG A 65 4.72 6.94 7.21
CA ARG A 65 4.54 6.51 8.60
C ARG A 65 3.14 5.94 8.82
N THR A 66 3.02 5.06 9.79
CA THR A 66 1.77 4.38 10.16
C THR A 66 0.92 5.24 11.10
N GLY A 67 -0.35 5.38 10.80
CA GLY A 67 -1.37 6.04 11.62
C GLY A 67 -2.62 5.17 11.78
N ARG A 68 -3.72 5.75 12.24
CA ARG A 68 -5.03 5.08 12.33
C ARG A 68 -5.83 5.10 11.03
N ASP A 69 -5.31 5.70 10.00
CA ASP A 69 -5.95 5.74 8.69
C ASP A 69 -6.01 4.33 8.07
N GLY A 70 -7.19 3.99 7.54
CA GLY A 70 -7.44 2.67 6.94
C GLY A 70 -7.67 1.54 7.93
N LEU A 71 -7.85 1.79 9.24
CA LEU A 71 -8.16 0.74 10.21
C LEU A 71 -9.48 0.05 9.87
N GLY A 72 -9.39 -1.21 9.47
CA GLY A 72 -10.56 -2.01 9.09
C GLY A 72 -11.20 -1.59 7.76
N GLY A 73 -10.51 -0.80 6.93
CA GLY A 73 -11.04 -0.30 5.66
C GLY A 73 -11.46 -1.41 4.70
N ALA A 74 -10.65 -2.43 4.54
CA ALA A 74 -10.98 -3.60 3.71
C ALA A 74 -12.20 -4.35 4.24
N THR A 75 -12.31 -4.57 5.54
CA THR A 75 -13.48 -5.19 6.17
C THR A 75 -14.71 -4.29 6.05
N GLY A 76 -14.57 -2.99 6.30
CA GLY A 76 -15.63 -2.00 6.17
C GLY A 76 -16.18 -1.92 4.75
N SER A 77 -15.32 -1.99 3.74
CA SER A 77 -15.73 -1.96 2.33
C SER A 77 -16.61 -3.14 1.93
N SER A 78 -16.56 -4.25 2.66
CA SER A 78 -17.36 -5.46 2.40
C SER A 78 -18.69 -5.51 3.15
N LYS A 79 -18.95 -4.55 4.05
CA LYS A 79 -20.21 -4.47 4.81
C LYS A 79 -21.23 -3.57 4.10
N SER A 80 -22.51 -3.78 4.40
CA SER A 80 -23.57 -2.86 4.00
C SER A 80 -23.40 -1.52 4.77
N HIS A 81 -23.57 -0.42 4.07
CA HIS A 81 -23.44 0.91 4.66
C HIS A 81 -24.83 1.50 4.95
N GLU A 82 -24.97 2.06 6.16
CA GLU A 82 -26.13 2.86 6.57
C GLU A 82 -25.68 4.34 6.72
N LEU A 83 -26.64 5.26 6.69
CA LEU A 83 -26.34 6.70 6.86
C LEU A 83 -25.54 7.02 8.13
N LYS A 84 -25.72 6.24 9.21
CA LYS A 84 -24.96 6.37 10.45
C LYS A 84 -23.50 5.94 10.32
N THR A 85 -23.19 5.03 9.39
CA THR A 85 -21.84 4.51 9.20
C THR A 85 -20.93 5.58 8.57
N THR A 86 -21.45 6.51 7.81
CA THR A 86 -20.68 7.61 7.18
C THR A 86 -20.00 8.53 8.20
N THR A 87 -20.58 8.69 9.39
CA THR A 87 -20.00 9.53 10.46
C THR A 87 -18.92 8.81 11.27
N THR A 88 -18.91 7.47 11.29
CA THR A 88 -17.96 6.65 12.05
C THR A 88 -16.83 6.08 11.21
N ALA A 89 -17.02 5.98 9.90
CA ALA A 89 -16.07 5.37 8.95
C ALA A 89 -14.82 6.23 8.64
N GLY A 90 -14.66 7.39 9.27
CA GLY A 90 -13.53 8.29 8.99
C GLY A 90 -12.15 7.67 9.21
N ALA A 91 -12.02 6.72 10.15
CA ALA A 91 -10.78 5.98 10.40
C ALA A 91 -10.56 4.84 9.38
N GLU A 92 -11.63 4.34 8.75
CA GLU A 92 -11.56 3.27 7.75
C GLU A 92 -11.05 3.77 6.40
N VAL A 93 -11.07 5.09 6.18
CA VAL A 93 -10.65 5.69 4.91
C VAL A 93 -9.13 5.68 4.79
N GLN A 94 -8.67 5.05 3.76
CA GLN A 94 -7.26 5.12 3.34
C GLN A 94 -7.01 6.50 2.71
N LYS A 95 -5.94 7.17 3.14
CA LYS A 95 -5.57 8.50 2.67
C LYS A 95 -4.32 8.42 1.81
N GLY A 96 -4.44 8.79 0.54
CA GLY A 96 -3.31 8.84 -0.39
C GLY A 96 -2.29 9.92 -0.01
N ASN A 97 -1.01 9.62 -0.26
CA ASN A 97 0.10 10.56 -0.10
C ASN A 97 0.99 10.53 -1.35
N PRO A 98 0.64 11.30 -2.39
CA PRO A 98 1.33 11.24 -3.67
C PRO A 98 2.81 11.62 -3.58
N VAL A 99 3.21 12.39 -2.58
CA VAL A 99 4.62 12.75 -2.37
C VAL A 99 5.45 11.52 -1.97
N GLU A 100 4.96 10.72 -1.04
CA GLU A 100 5.61 9.47 -0.63
C GLU A 100 5.59 8.44 -1.76
N GLU A 101 4.47 8.30 -2.45
CA GLU A 101 4.37 7.42 -3.62
C GLU A 101 5.42 7.77 -4.68
N ARG A 102 5.58 9.06 -4.97
CA ARG A 102 6.60 9.50 -5.93
C ARG A 102 8.03 9.18 -5.49
N LYS A 103 8.33 9.29 -4.20
CA LYS A 103 9.64 8.91 -3.64
C LYS A 103 9.90 7.40 -3.80
N ILE A 104 8.92 6.57 -3.45
CA ILE A 104 8.98 5.11 -3.61
C ILE A 104 9.22 4.74 -5.06
N GLN A 105 8.45 5.29 -5.99
CA GLN A 105 8.63 5.06 -7.42
C GLN A 105 10.05 5.40 -7.91
N ARG A 106 10.61 6.51 -7.44
CA ARG A 106 11.99 6.90 -7.77
C ARG A 106 13.01 5.92 -7.20
N LEU A 107 12.78 5.41 -5.98
CA LEU A 107 13.64 4.41 -5.36
C LEU A 107 13.64 3.12 -6.20
N PHE A 108 12.47 2.59 -6.56
CA PHE A 108 12.36 1.37 -7.36
C PHE A 108 12.90 1.52 -8.80
N ARG A 109 12.97 2.72 -9.32
CA ARG A 109 13.61 3.01 -10.62
C ARG A 109 15.14 2.98 -10.58
N ASN A 110 15.74 3.01 -9.38
CA ASN A 110 17.17 2.88 -9.23
C ASN A 110 17.57 1.40 -9.38
N PRO A 111 18.34 1.01 -10.43
CA PRO A 111 18.72 -0.38 -10.64
C PRO A 111 19.61 -0.93 -9.53
N GLU A 112 20.36 -0.08 -8.83
CA GLU A 112 21.17 -0.50 -7.68
C GLU A 112 20.31 -0.96 -6.50
N VAL A 113 19.09 -0.41 -6.37
CA VAL A 113 18.12 -0.83 -5.35
C VAL A 113 17.31 -2.02 -5.86
N SER A 114 16.68 -1.89 -7.03
CA SER A 114 15.74 -2.89 -7.53
C SER A 114 16.37 -4.26 -7.74
N LYS A 115 17.66 -4.33 -8.11
CA LYS A 115 18.40 -5.59 -8.25
C LYS A 115 18.68 -6.30 -6.94
N ARG A 116 18.63 -5.61 -5.81
CA ARG A 116 18.85 -6.18 -4.47
C ARG A 116 17.57 -6.67 -3.81
N ILE A 117 16.42 -6.25 -4.32
CA ILE A 117 15.12 -6.69 -3.81
C ILE A 117 14.89 -8.15 -4.23
N VAL A 118 14.64 -9.00 -3.25
CA VAL A 118 14.28 -10.42 -3.45
C VAL A 118 12.81 -10.54 -3.78
N ARG A 119 11.97 -9.88 -2.99
CA ARG A 119 10.51 -9.86 -3.11
C ARG A 119 9.98 -8.57 -2.47
N CYS A 120 8.80 -8.12 -2.89
CA CYS A 120 8.13 -6.98 -2.26
C CYS A 120 6.62 -7.13 -2.34
N ASN A 121 5.94 -6.48 -1.39
CA ASN A 121 4.50 -6.25 -1.40
C ASN A 121 4.21 -4.79 -1.09
N ASP A 122 3.10 -4.29 -1.66
CA ASP A 122 2.53 -3.01 -1.27
C ASP A 122 1.74 -3.13 0.05
N PHE A 123 1.45 -2.01 0.68
CA PHE A 123 0.57 -1.94 1.82
C PHE A 123 -0.82 -1.52 1.38
N GLY A 124 -1.69 -2.50 1.29
CA GLY A 124 -3.12 -2.31 1.10
C GLY A 124 -3.90 -2.86 2.28
N ALA A 125 -4.93 -3.64 2.01
CA ALA A 125 -5.79 -4.28 2.98
C ALA A 125 -5.01 -5.10 4.01
N GLY A 126 -5.32 -4.93 5.30
CA GLY A 126 -4.74 -5.70 6.40
C GLY A 126 -3.36 -5.23 6.90
N GLY A 127 -2.81 -4.16 6.33
CA GLY A 127 -1.58 -3.52 6.82
C GLY A 127 -0.37 -4.46 6.89
N VAL A 128 0.40 -4.37 7.98
CA VAL A 128 1.60 -5.22 8.21
C VAL A 128 1.25 -6.71 8.20
N CYS A 129 0.11 -7.11 8.78
CA CYS A 129 -0.30 -8.52 8.84
C CYS A 129 -0.37 -9.15 7.45
N VAL A 130 -0.83 -8.42 6.45
CA VAL A 130 -0.96 -8.92 5.07
C VAL A 130 0.29 -8.61 4.26
N ALA A 131 0.70 -7.34 4.18
CA ALA A 131 1.81 -6.93 3.34
C ALA A 131 3.13 -7.64 3.68
N VAL A 132 3.41 -7.81 4.97
CA VAL A 132 4.59 -8.53 5.46
C VAL A 132 4.31 -10.03 5.57
N GLY A 133 3.12 -10.41 6.10
CA GLY A 133 2.76 -11.81 6.32
C GLY A 133 2.74 -12.68 5.06
N GLU A 134 2.47 -12.10 3.91
CA GLU A 134 2.47 -12.80 2.62
C GLU A 134 3.86 -12.91 1.96
N LEU A 135 4.91 -12.35 2.56
CA LEU A 135 6.25 -12.38 1.96
C LEU A 135 6.93 -13.74 2.11
N ALA A 136 6.71 -14.45 3.21
CA ALA A 136 7.33 -15.73 3.50
C ALA A 136 6.46 -16.60 4.42
N ASP A 137 6.72 -17.91 4.44
CA ASP A 137 5.99 -18.90 5.27
C ASP A 137 6.19 -18.70 6.79
N GLY A 138 7.28 -18.08 7.20
CA GLY A 138 7.59 -17.77 8.61
C GLY A 138 8.34 -16.45 8.73
N LEU A 139 7.94 -15.63 9.71
CA LEU A 139 8.48 -14.29 9.93
C LEU A 139 8.48 -13.94 11.41
N ASP A 140 9.53 -13.26 11.85
CA ASP A 140 9.60 -12.58 13.12
C ASP A 140 9.34 -11.08 12.88
N ILE A 141 8.21 -10.56 13.36
CA ILE A 141 7.79 -9.16 13.11
C ILE A 141 7.91 -8.35 14.40
N ASN A 142 8.82 -7.39 14.42
CA ASN A 142 8.93 -6.41 15.49
C ASN A 142 8.04 -5.20 15.20
N LEU A 143 6.85 -5.16 15.77
CA LEU A 143 5.92 -4.04 15.60
C LEU A 143 6.43 -2.72 16.19
N ASP A 144 7.33 -2.76 17.18
CA ASP A 144 7.91 -1.55 17.75
C ASP A 144 8.85 -0.82 16.80
N ALA A 145 9.38 -1.53 15.79
CA ALA A 145 10.18 -0.95 14.72
C ALA A 145 9.37 -0.19 13.67
N VAL A 146 8.04 -0.33 13.68
CA VAL A 146 7.17 0.36 12.72
C VAL A 146 7.15 1.86 13.01
N LEU A 147 7.53 2.66 12.00
CA LEU A 147 7.53 4.11 12.12
C LEU A 147 6.11 4.67 12.25
N LYS A 148 5.86 5.43 13.30
CA LYS A 148 4.54 5.96 13.65
C LYS A 148 4.39 7.43 13.24
N LYS A 149 3.18 7.82 12.84
CA LYS A 149 2.81 9.23 12.63
C LYS A 149 2.75 10.00 13.94
N TYR A 150 2.33 9.32 15.01
CA TYR A 150 2.13 9.86 16.36
C TYR A 150 2.14 8.71 17.39
N GLU A 151 2.34 9.06 18.63
CA GLU A 151 2.33 8.10 19.74
C GLU A 151 0.92 7.61 20.10
N GLY A 152 0.83 6.54 20.87
CA GLY A 152 -0.43 5.98 21.38
C GLY A 152 -1.13 5.00 20.44
N LEU A 153 -0.43 4.54 19.38
CA LEU A 153 -0.88 3.41 18.57
C LEU A 153 -0.62 2.10 19.33
N THR A 154 -1.65 1.27 19.41
CA THR A 154 -1.55 -0.08 19.97
C THR A 154 -0.86 -1.03 18.99
N GLY A 155 -0.37 -2.18 19.48
CA GLY A 155 0.20 -3.22 18.62
C GLY A 155 -0.78 -3.71 17.55
N THR A 156 -2.06 -3.85 17.89
CA THR A 156 -3.11 -4.21 16.93
C THR A 156 -3.26 -3.14 15.85
N GLU A 157 -3.34 -1.86 16.22
CA GLU A 157 -3.43 -0.77 15.24
C GLU A 157 -2.21 -0.72 14.33
N LEU A 158 -1.01 -0.95 14.86
CA LEU A 158 0.23 -1.04 14.05
C LEU A 158 0.18 -2.22 13.06
N ALA A 159 -0.35 -3.36 13.52
CA ALA A 159 -0.40 -4.58 12.72
C ALA A 159 -1.39 -4.51 11.55
N ILE A 160 -2.54 -3.84 11.74
CA ILE A 160 -3.63 -3.84 10.76
C ILE A 160 -3.89 -2.49 10.07
N SER A 161 -3.17 -1.43 10.43
CA SER A 161 -3.32 -0.13 9.77
C SER A 161 -3.00 -0.21 8.29
N GLU A 162 -3.89 0.32 7.46
CA GLU A 162 -3.77 0.37 6.02
C GLU A 162 -3.24 1.73 5.52
N SER A 163 -2.45 2.43 6.36
CA SER A 163 -1.79 3.69 5.94
C SER A 163 -1.06 3.50 4.62
N GLN A 164 -1.39 4.33 3.65
CA GLN A 164 -0.97 4.18 2.26
C GLN A 164 0.47 4.63 2.00
N GLU A 165 0.95 4.32 0.81
CA GLU A 165 2.28 4.58 0.28
C GLU A 165 3.38 4.03 1.19
N ARG A 166 3.23 2.76 1.52
CA ARG A 166 4.26 1.96 2.17
C ARG A 166 4.53 0.72 1.32
N MET A 167 5.76 0.24 1.35
CA MET A 167 6.16 -1.02 0.73
C MET A 167 6.92 -1.86 1.74
N ALA A 168 6.67 -3.18 1.74
CA ALA A 168 7.51 -4.15 2.39
C ALA A 168 8.45 -4.76 1.35
N ILE A 169 9.75 -4.63 1.54
CA ILE A 169 10.75 -5.20 0.65
C ILE A 169 11.62 -6.20 1.41
N VAL A 170 11.97 -7.30 0.75
CA VAL A 170 12.90 -8.30 1.27
C VAL A 170 14.24 -8.13 0.59
N ILE A 171 15.29 -8.06 1.39
CA ILE A 171 16.68 -8.02 0.93
C ILE A 171 17.52 -9.10 1.60
N ASP A 172 18.62 -9.48 0.96
CA ASP A 172 19.63 -10.29 1.61
C ASP A 172 20.33 -9.48 2.70
N GLN A 173 20.65 -10.12 3.83
CA GLN A 173 21.34 -9.47 4.95
C GLN A 173 22.66 -8.79 4.56
N CYS A 174 23.38 -9.33 3.57
CA CYS A 174 24.61 -8.70 3.06
C CYS A 174 24.40 -7.29 2.49
N HIS A 175 23.16 -6.90 2.23
CA HIS A 175 22.77 -5.57 1.72
C HIS A 175 22.23 -4.64 2.81
N GLU A 176 22.25 -5.03 4.09
CA GLU A 176 21.70 -4.23 5.20
C GLU A 176 22.36 -2.83 5.31
N ALA A 177 23.63 -2.73 5.00
CA ALA A 177 24.39 -1.48 5.10
C ALA A 177 24.28 -0.57 3.85
N PHE A 178 23.57 -1.02 2.81
CA PHE A 178 23.37 -0.27 1.57
C PHE A 178 22.20 0.70 1.70
#